data_cd02acd118c3f32566e38844b2db424b
#
_entry.id   cd02acd118c3f32566e38844b2db424b
#
_cell.length_a   1.000
_cell.length_b   1.000
_cell.length_c   1.000
_cell.angle_alpha   90.00
_cell.angle_beta   90.00
_cell.angle_gamma   90.00
#
_symmetry.space_group_name_H-M   'P 1'
#
loop_
_entity.id
_entity.type
_entity.pdbx_description
1 polymer ?
#
loop_
_entity_poly.entity_id
_entity_poly.type
_entity_poly.pdbx_seq_one_letter_code
_entity_poly.pdbx_strand_id
1 'polypeptide(L)'
;MMGNYKTGEYYLIFSYGVIGVLFYLLSVYTPLMADDFSFAYVYDRNGANILSPIMNLSDIIISQYNHYFVSNGRTPVQFIEQLFAGLLGRGLFNLFNTLIFLLFLWISASFIGQKKNRLYIVSALFLLFWFLLPVPGETLLWMSGSVCYLWASCFVLLFLHFFFKINTMSIPKWGYPFLFFAGVLSGWVHEGLTVGVSCCLFLYICFHRKKFRGNIVPLTLGFWGGTLLVFSSPGIWMRGISSFDLISFVMLRVRFALYIKAFWILMFILLYLYIRKRDLFKEFLKKNAILLGIAFFEFIFGCLIGLQSIRQTFFVELFSIILIAKYLVDYVELFYKYKMYFLLAVLCLFIPNYICSLNACMRNYELYQSVFEEYRNSKDGVIPTDYKRNSTWFSTHAMNRFVHPYFFTHNAYYYLNCYLPYYIRKDRLIVLPRVAYEQLYLDGSFCRPENRISSIEGDFYTIPSIDFYVMPLSKKDSKDYESMNVSYKFNMDSINIPWYIKPIRSYIKRLNPNGSLSNGSAITKLKDRSGNYYLLIDKPYATDLGVRVVEIEFVPNK
;
A
#
# COMPACT_ATOMS: atom_id res chain seq x y z
N MET A 1 -26.71 -24.46 32.43
CA MET A 1 -26.54 -23.77 31.13
C MET A 1 -25.86 -22.39 31.22
N MET A 2 -26.01 -21.62 32.29
CA MET A 2 -25.32 -20.32 32.48
C MET A 2 -23.80 -20.39 32.60
N GLY A 3 -23.22 -21.45 33.13
CA GLY A 3 -21.77 -21.59 33.28
C GLY A 3 -21.01 -21.66 31.93
N ASN A 4 -21.55 -22.36 30.93
CA ASN A 4 -20.91 -22.54 29.63
C ASN A 4 -20.91 -21.26 28.77
N TYR A 5 -21.85 -20.31 29.01
CA TYR A 5 -21.88 -19.04 28.29
C TYR A 5 -20.76 -18.10 28.74
N LYS A 6 -20.53 -17.98 30.04
CA LYS A 6 -19.46 -17.15 30.61
C LYS A 6 -18.08 -17.62 30.16
N THR A 7 -17.86 -18.94 30.16
CA THR A 7 -16.57 -19.50 29.71
C THR A 7 -16.26 -19.20 28.25
N GLY A 8 -17.26 -19.24 27.36
CA GLY A 8 -17.07 -18.89 25.93
C GLY A 8 -16.71 -17.42 25.70
N GLU A 9 -17.21 -16.51 26.51
CA GLU A 9 -16.90 -15.08 26.43
C GLU A 9 -15.46 -14.79 26.89
N TYR A 10 -14.97 -15.44 27.94
CA TYR A 10 -13.58 -15.32 28.39
C TYR A 10 -12.57 -15.77 27.30
N TYR A 11 -12.81 -16.90 26.64
CA TYR A 11 -11.96 -17.36 25.55
C TYR A 11 -11.98 -16.41 24.35
N LEU A 12 -13.11 -15.79 24.06
CA LEU A 12 -13.21 -14.78 22.99
C LEU A 12 -12.38 -13.54 23.33
N ILE A 13 -12.54 -13.00 24.55
CA ILE A 13 -11.76 -11.83 25.01
C ILE A 13 -10.26 -12.15 25.01
N PHE A 14 -9.88 -13.33 25.52
CA PHE A 14 -8.50 -13.79 25.49
C PHE A 14 -7.93 -13.86 24.07
N SER A 15 -8.71 -14.38 23.11
CA SER A 15 -8.29 -14.44 21.69
C SER A 15 -8.08 -13.05 21.09
N TYR A 16 -8.97 -12.10 21.37
CA TYR A 16 -8.75 -10.72 20.95
C TYR A 16 -7.50 -10.12 21.58
N GLY A 17 -7.24 -10.42 22.86
CA GLY A 17 -6.02 -9.99 23.55
C GLY A 17 -4.77 -10.54 22.87
N VAL A 18 -4.73 -11.85 22.57
CA VAL A 18 -3.59 -12.49 21.89
C VAL A 18 -3.40 -11.89 20.49
N ILE A 19 -4.47 -11.79 19.68
CA ILE A 19 -4.41 -11.18 18.34
C ILE A 19 -3.91 -9.73 18.44
N GLY A 20 -4.40 -8.97 19.42
CA GLY A 20 -3.99 -7.59 19.65
C GLY A 20 -2.51 -7.47 19.96
N VAL A 21 -1.98 -8.31 20.84
CA VAL A 21 -0.54 -8.34 21.18
C VAL A 21 0.31 -8.68 19.95
N LEU A 22 -0.07 -9.71 19.20
CA LEU A 22 0.64 -10.11 17.99
C LEU A 22 0.66 -8.99 16.94
N PHE A 23 -0.47 -8.32 16.73
CA PHE A 23 -0.56 -7.20 15.79
C PHE A 23 0.22 -5.97 16.29
N TYR A 24 0.13 -5.67 17.59
CA TYR A 24 0.85 -4.54 18.19
C TYR A 24 2.37 -4.69 18.05
N LEU A 25 2.90 -5.91 18.26
CA LEU A 25 4.33 -6.19 18.09
C LEU A 25 4.79 -5.88 16.66
N LEU A 26 4.04 -6.32 15.64
CA LEU A 26 4.35 -5.97 14.24
C LEU A 26 4.28 -4.45 13.99
N SER A 27 3.28 -3.78 14.57
CA SER A 27 3.11 -2.33 14.43
C SER A 27 4.26 -1.54 15.07
N VAL A 28 4.74 -1.97 16.23
CA VAL A 28 5.90 -1.35 16.91
C VAL A 28 7.17 -1.45 16.07
N TYR A 29 7.40 -2.60 15.43
CA TYR A 29 8.56 -2.80 14.55
C TYR A 29 8.33 -2.34 13.10
N THR A 30 7.29 -1.56 12.84
CA THR A 30 7.10 -0.87 11.57
C THR A 30 7.52 0.59 11.74
N PRO A 31 8.62 1.06 11.12
CA PRO A 31 9.10 2.44 11.30
C PRO A 31 8.18 3.46 10.61
N LEU A 32 8.38 4.75 10.87
CA LEU A 32 7.89 5.81 9.98
C LEU A 32 8.60 5.68 8.64
N MET A 33 7.85 5.74 7.55
CA MET A 33 8.40 5.57 6.21
C MET A 33 7.54 6.27 5.16
N ALA A 34 8.13 6.54 4.02
CA ALA A 34 7.45 7.09 2.85
C ALA A 34 6.63 8.35 3.18
N ASP A 35 5.34 8.34 2.86
CA ASP A 35 4.39 9.45 3.07
C ASP A 35 4.31 9.92 4.52
N ASP A 36 4.59 9.04 5.51
CA ASP A 36 4.49 9.38 6.93
C ASP A 36 5.29 10.64 7.29
N PHE A 37 6.45 10.85 6.64
CA PHE A 37 7.28 12.04 6.88
C PHE A 37 6.65 13.30 6.29
N SER A 38 6.02 13.21 5.11
CA SER A 38 5.37 14.35 4.47
C SER A 38 4.13 14.79 5.22
N PHE A 39 3.39 13.83 5.81
CA PHE A 39 2.20 14.13 6.62
C PHE A 39 2.51 14.77 7.98
N ALA A 40 3.76 14.82 8.42
CA ALA A 40 4.16 15.63 9.58
C ALA A 40 4.19 17.14 9.29
N TYR A 41 3.96 17.56 8.04
CA TYR A 41 4.05 18.95 7.58
C TYR A 41 2.74 19.41 6.94
N VAL A 42 2.55 20.74 6.93
CA VAL A 42 1.43 21.39 6.25
C VAL A 42 1.61 21.25 4.75
N TYR A 43 0.63 20.69 4.07
CA TYR A 43 0.64 20.58 2.63
C TYR A 43 0.46 21.95 1.97
N ASP A 44 1.39 22.37 1.11
CA ASP A 44 1.30 23.64 0.44
C ASP A 44 0.57 23.52 -0.92
N ARG A 45 -0.33 24.47 -1.18
CA ARG A 45 -1.10 24.52 -2.42
C ARG A 45 -0.25 24.86 -3.67
N ASN A 46 0.84 25.59 -3.46
CA ASN A 46 1.68 26.10 -4.56
C ASN A 46 2.86 25.18 -4.87
N GLY A 47 2.99 24.04 -4.16
CA GLY A 47 4.14 23.15 -4.31
C GLY A 47 5.47 23.80 -3.91
N ALA A 48 5.43 24.92 -3.19
CA ALA A 48 6.63 25.56 -2.68
C ALA A 48 7.26 24.70 -1.58
N ASN A 49 8.56 24.50 -1.66
CA ASN A 49 9.35 23.60 -0.80
C ASN A 49 9.48 24.05 0.67
N ILE A 50 8.65 24.97 1.15
CA ILE A 50 8.67 25.42 2.55
C ILE A 50 7.70 24.57 3.33
N LEU A 51 8.20 23.49 3.91
CA LEU A 51 7.42 22.59 4.74
C LEU A 51 7.37 23.16 6.17
N SER A 52 6.22 23.73 6.53
CA SER A 52 5.95 24.12 7.93
C SER A 52 5.50 22.90 8.71
N PRO A 53 6.13 22.55 9.86
CA PRO A 53 5.68 21.41 10.65
C PRO A 53 4.28 21.66 11.21
N ILE A 54 3.50 20.60 11.37
CA ILE A 54 2.20 20.64 12.02
C ILE A 54 2.41 20.82 13.52
N MET A 55 1.91 21.91 14.06
CA MET A 55 2.03 22.27 15.48
C MET A 55 0.68 22.23 16.24
N ASN A 56 -0.43 22.28 15.52
CA ASN A 56 -1.78 22.34 16.10
C ASN A 56 -2.85 21.83 15.10
N LEU A 57 -4.09 21.74 15.56
CA LEU A 57 -5.22 21.27 14.75
C LEU A 57 -5.57 22.23 13.59
N SER A 58 -5.33 23.52 13.74
CA SER A 58 -5.58 24.49 12.67
C SER A 58 -4.65 24.24 11.48
N ASP A 59 -3.39 23.88 11.74
CA ASP A 59 -2.43 23.52 10.69
C ASP A 59 -2.90 22.30 9.90
N ILE A 60 -3.48 21.31 10.59
CA ILE A 60 -4.07 20.12 9.93
C ILE A 60 -5.24 20.53 9.04
N ILE A 61 -6.13 21.39 9.51
CA ILE A 61 -7.30 21.84 8.74
C ILE A 61 -6.85 22.57 7.47
N ILE A 62 -5.88 23.48 7.58
CA ILE A 62 -5.32 24.22 6.44
C ILE A 62 -4.65 23.23 5.46
N SER A 63 -3.86 22.29 5.99
CA SER A 63 -3.20 21.27 5.20
C SER A 63 -4.20 20.40 4.43
N GLN A 64 -5.27 19.94 5.08
CA GLN A 64 -6.30 19.12 4.45
C GLN A 64 -7.09 19.89 3.39
N TYR A 65 -7.35 21.18 3.62
CA TYR A 65 -7.94 22.05 2.60
C TYR A 65 -7.07 22.11 1.36
N ASN A 66 -5.76 22.37 1.50
CA ASN A 66 -4.83 22.42 0.39
C ASN A 66 -4.72 21.06 -0.32
N HIS A 67 -4.62 19.99 0.45
CA HIS A 67 -4.49 18.62 -0.03
C HIS A 67 -5.70 18.16 -0.87
N TYR A 68 -6.90 18.59 -0.48
CA TYR A 68 -8.15 18.31 -1.20
C TYR A 68 -8.12 18.84 -2.64
N PHE A 69 -7.57 20.05 -2.84
CA PHE A 69 -7.53 20.68 -4.16
C PHE A 69 -6.37 20.20 -5.04
N VAL A 70 -5.26 19.78 -4.46
CA VAL A 70 -4.02 19.51 -5.22
C VAL A 70 -3.70 18.02 -5.30
N SER A 71 -4.04 17.21 -4.31
CA SER A 71 -3.62 15.81 -4.23
C SER A 71 -4.76 14.81 -4.28
N ASN A 72 -5.59 14.72 -3.23
CA ASN A 72 -6.74 13.83 -3.18
C ASN A 72 -7.76 14.27 -2.12
N GLY A 73 -8.99 13.75 -2.24
CA GLY A 73 -10.11 14.14 -1.40
C GLY A 73 -10.35 13.29 -0.15
N ARG A 74 -9.41 12.46 0.29
CA ARG A 74 -9.56 11.52 1.43
C ARG A 74 -9.43 12.22 2.79
N THR A 75 -10.04 13.38 2.94
CA THR A 75 -9.85 14.28 4.08
C THR A 75 -9.98 13.64 5.45
N PRO A 76 -11.03 12.85 5.80
CA PRO A 76 -11.15 12.30 7.14
C PRO A 76 -10.00 11.39 7.55
N VAL A 77 -9.56 10.50 6.65
CA VAL A 77 -8.48 9.55 6.95
C VAL A 77 -7.12 10.25 6.96
N GLN A 78 -6.89 11.20 6.08
CA GLN A 78 -5.63 11.96 6.06
C GLN A 78 -5.54 12.96 7.21
N PHE A 79 -6.66 13.49 7.69
CA PHE A 79 -6.68 14.25 8.93
C PHE A 79 -6.18 13.41 10.11
N ILE A 80 -6.67 12.16 10.21
CA ILE A 80 -6.20 11.20 11.23
C ILE A 80 -4.70 10.93 11.07
N GLU A 81 -4.24 10.74 9.85
CA GLU A 81 -2.82 10.51 9.55
C GLU A 81 -1.96 11.68 10.03
N GLN A 82 -2.31 12.91 9.66
CA GLN A 82 -1.60 14.12 10.10
C GLN A 82 -1.66 14.34 11.62
N LEU A 83 -2.77 13.95 12.25
CA LEU A 83 -2.91 14.01 13.71
C LEU A 83 -1.84 13.15 14.40
N PHE A 84 -1.60 11.93 13.90
CA PHE A 84 -0.58 11.05 14.46
C PHE A 84 0.83 11.39 13.98
N ALA A 85 1.02 11.69 12.70
CA ALA A 85 2.35 12.02 12.16
C ALA A 85 2.91 13.33 12.72
N GLY A 86 2.05 14.36 12.90
CA GLY A 86 2.46 15.69 13.36
C GLY A 86 2.36 15.90 14.86
N LEU A 87 1.30 15.45 15.53
CA LEU A 87 1.02 15.83 16.91
C LEU A 87 1.15 14.71 17.94
N LEU A 88 0.60 13.52 17.66
CA LEU A 88 0.47 12.44 18.66
C LEU A 88 1.61 11.43 18.63
N GLY A 89 2.29 11.30 17.50
CA GLY A 89 3.43 10.42 17.33
C GLY A 89 3.08 8.94 17.09
N ARG A 90 4.11 8.19 16.64
CA ARG A 90 4.01 6.78 16.22
C ARG A 90 3.57 5.83 17.34
N GLY A 91 4.00 6.09 18.58
CA GLY A 91 3.67 5.21 19.71
C GLY A 91 2.16 5.12 19.97
N LEU A 92 1.48 6.27 20.00
CA LEU A 92 0.01 6.31 20.13
C LEU A 92 -0.67 5.75 18.89
N PHE A 93 -0.13 6.03 17.70
CA PHE A 93 -0.65 5.41 16.48
C PHE A 93 -0.66 3.89 16.56
N ASN A 94 0.41 3.24 17.00
CA ASN A 94 0.50 1.78 17.10
C ASN A 94 -0.59 1.20 18.01
N LEU A 95 -0.88 1.87 19.13
CA LEU A 95 -1.96 1.48 20.04
C LEU A 95 -3.33 1.60 19.36
N PHE A 96 -3.64 2.77 18.80
CA PHE A 96 -4.93 3.01 18.16
C PHE A 96 -5.12 2.14 16.91
N ASN A 97 -4.06 1.94 16.11
CA ASN A 97 -4.11 1.06 14.94
C ASN A 97 -4.42 -0.39 15.33
N THR A 98 -3.89 -0.85 16.47
CA THR A 98 -4.22 -2.18 17.02
C THR A 98 -5.69 -2.27 17.43
N LEU A 99 -6.21 -1.25 18.11
CA LEU A 99 -7.64 -1.21 18.48
C LEU A 99 -8.55 -1.19 17.26
N ILE A 100 -8.20 -0.43 16.23
CA ILE A 100 -8.92 -0.41 14.95
C ILE A 100 -8.86 -1.77 14.24
N PHE A 101 -7.72 -2.46 14.27
CA PHE A 101 -7.61 -3.81 13.71
C PHE A 101 -8.53 -4.81 14.45
N LEU A 102 -8.58 -4.75 15.78
CA LEU A 102 -9.50 -5.57 16.56
C LEU A 102 -10.98 -5.23 16.28
N LEU A 103 -11.30 -3.94 16.13
CA LEU A 103 -12.62 -3.46 15.70
C LEU A 103 -12.97 -3.97 14.30
N PHE A 104 -12.03 -3.91 13.36
CA PHE A 104 -12.16 -4.44 12.01
C PHE A 104 -12.52 -5.92 11.99
N LEU A 105 -11.83 -6.75 12.79
CA LEU A 105 -12.14 -8.17 12.95
C LEU A 105 -13.53 -8.38 13.55
N TRP A 106 -13.87 -7.60 14.59
CA TRP A 106 -15.17 -7.69 15.26
C TRP A 106 -16.34 -7.35 14.30
N ILE A 107 -16.19 -6.28 13.51
CA ILE A 107 -17.22 -5.87 12.54
C ILE A 107 -17.32 -6.90 11.44
N SER A 108 -16.19 -7.34 10.87
CA SER A 108 -16.16 -8.39 9.84
C SER A 108 -16.87 -9.67 10.30
N ALA A 109 -16.62 -10.09 11.55
CA ALA A 109 -17.29 -11.23 12.16
C ALA A 109 -18.81 -11.01 12.33
N SER A 110 -19.26 -9.77 12.46
CA SER A 110 -20.68 -9.46 12.64
C SER A 110 -21.53 -9.74 11.39
N PHE A 111 -20.92 -9.75 10.20
CA PHE A 111 -21.59 -10.11 8.95
C PHE A 111 -21.80 -11.62 8.79
N ILE A 112 -21.10 -12.46 9.57
CA ILE A 112 -21.18 -13.92 9.49
C ILE A 112 -22.32 -14.49 10.37
N GLY A 113 -22.79 -13.75 11.36
CA GLY A 113 -24.13 -13.94 11.95
C GLY A 113 -24.28 -14.97 13.07
N GLN A 114 -23.36 -15.88 13.36
CA GLN A 114 -23.52 -16.91 14.40
C GLN A 114 -22.94 -16.52 15.76
N LYS A 115 -23.80 -16.22 16.74
CA LYS A 115 -23.36 -15.90 18.11
C LYS A 115 -22.63 -17.06 18.81
N LYS A 116 -23.05 -18.31 18.59
CA LYS A 116 -22.59 -19.51 19.30
C LYS A 116 -21.13 -19.92 19.03
N ASN A 117 -20.52 -19.45 17.90
CA ASN A 117 -19.19 -19.86 17.45
C ASN A 117 -18.27 -18.66 17.21
N ARG A 118 -18.52 -17.54 17.88
CA ARG A 118 -17.84 -16.26 17.60
C ARG A 118 -16.30 -16.35 17.72
N LEU A 119 -15.81 -17.14 18.66
CA LEU A 119 -14.38 -17.42 18.81
C LEU A 119 -13.78 -18.00 17.51
N TYR A 120 -14.41 -19.05 16.97
CA TYR A 120 -13.91 -19.71 15.74
C TYR A 120 -14.03 -18.80 14.52
N ILE A 121 -15.10 -18.01 14.45
CA ILE A 121 -15.31 -17.04 13.36
C ILE A 121 -14.20 -15.99 13.36
N VAL A 122 -13.89 -15.41 14.52
CA VAL A 122 -12.85 -14.38 14.65
C VAL A 122 -11.47 -14.98 14.35
N SER A 123 -11.17 -16.17 14.87
CA SER A 123 -9.89 -16.86 14.59
C SER A 123 -9.77 -17.22 13.10
N ALA A 124 -10.82 -17.75 12.50
CA ALA A 124 -10.82 -18.07 11.07
C ALA A 124 -10.66 -16.82 10.20
N LEU A 125 -11.37 -15.72 10.52
CA LEU A 125 -11.22 -14.44 9.81
C LEU A 125 -9.80 -13.89 9.94
N PHE A 126 -9.24 -13.89 11.18
CA PHE A 126 -7.87 -13.45 11.39
C PHE A 126 -6.89 -14.23 10.51
N LEU A 127 -6.99 -15.56 10.49
CA LEU A 127 -6.14 -16.42 9.68
C LEU A 127 -6.36 -16.22 8.17
N LEU A 128 -7.60 -16.08 7.73
CA LEU A 128 -7.90 -15.78 6.33
C LEU A 128 -7.34 -14.42 5.90
N PHE A 129 -7.49 -13.37 6.71
CA PHE A 129 -6.87 -12.07 6.46
C PHE A 129 -5.34 -12.19 6.45
N TRP A 130 -4.76 -12.92 7.40
CA TRP A 130 -3.32 -13.12 7.47
C TRP A 130 -2.74 -13.74 6.20
N PHE A 131 -3.36 -14.79 5.66
CA PHE A 131 -2.81 -15.52 4.52
C PHE A 131 -3.25 -14.98 3.15
N LEU A 132 -4.44 -14.42 3.05
CA LEU A 132 -5.00 -14.02 1.76
C LEU A 132 -4.76 -12.54 1.43
N LEU A 133 -4.68 -11.63 2.42
CA LEU A 133 -4.34 -10.24 2.12
C LEU A 133 -2.94 -10.15 1.50
N PRO A 134 -2.79 -9.47 0.35
CA PRO A 134 -1.55 -9.52 -0.43
C PRO A 134 -0.36 -8.84 0.24
N VAL A 135 -0.54 -7.66 0.81
CA VAL A 135 0.51 -6.83 1.42
C VAL A 135 0.05 -6.21 2.75
N PRO A 136 -0.12 -7.05 3.81
CA PRO A 136 -0.60 -6.56 5.10
C PRO A 136 0.33 -5.52 5.73
N GLY A 137 1.63 -5.54 5.44
CA GLY A 137 2.55 -4.51 5.88
C GLY A 137 2.19 -3.12 5.36
N GLU A 138 1.82 -3.02 4.08
CA GLU A 138 1.44 -1.75 3.44
C GLU A 138 0.01 -1.29 3.80
N THR A 139 -0.90 -2.23 4.08
CA THR A 139 -2.33 -1.91 4.23
C THR A 139 -2.82 -1.91 5.67
N LEU A 140 -2.09 -2.57 6.59
CA LEU A 140 -2.48 -2.71 8.00
C LEU A 140 -1.48 -2.09 8.97
N LEU A 141 -0.16 -2.06 8.64
CA LEU A 141 0.91 -1.68 9.59
C LEU A 141 1.54 -0.32 9.28
N TRP A 142 1.81 -0.02 8.01
CA TRP A 142 2.32 1.28 7.58
C TRP A 142 1.29 2.37 7.88
N MET A 143 1.69 3.50 8.51
CA MET A 143 0.74 4.52 9.01
C MET A 143 -0.15 5.04 7.89
N SER A 144 0.40 5.62 6.85
CA SER A 144 -0.35 6.17 5.70
C SER A 144 -1.23 5.11 5.03
N GLY A 145 -0.68 3.91 4.85
CA GLY A 145 -1.42 2.81 4.25
C GLY A 145 -2.54 2.29 5.13
N SER A 146 -2.28 2.08 6.43
CA SER A 146 -3.32 1.56 7.34
C SER A 146 -4.49 2.52 7.50
N VAL A 147 -4.23 3.82 7.55
CA VAL A 147 -5.30 4.83 7.63
C VAL A 147 -6.14 4.82 6.34
N CYS A 148 -5.51 4.72 5.19
CA CYS A 148 -6.20 4.67 3.89
C CYS A 148 -6.95 3.35 3.62
N TYR A 149 -6.50 2.21 4.17
CA TYR A 149 -7.08 0.89 3.88
C TYR A 149 -7.81 0.30 5.08
N LEU A 150 -7.13 0.09 6.22
CA LEU A 150 -7.73 -0.53 7.40
C LEU A 150 -8.77 0.38 8.06
N TRP A 151 -8.40 1.63 8.37
CA TRP A 151 -9.30 2.57 9.03
C TRP A 151 -10.47 2.94 8.12
N ALA A 152 -10.21 3.24 6.84
CA ALA A 152 -11.26 3.49 5.86
C ALA A 152 -12.27 2.33 5.76
N SER A 153 -11.77 1.08 5.77
CA SER A 153 -12.62 -0.11 5.78
C SER A 153 -13.45 -0.21 7.06
N CYS A 154 -12.89 0.16 8.22
CA CYS A 154 -13.66 0.19 9.47
C CYS A 154 -14.84 1.16 9.39
N PHE A 155 -14.63 2.38 8.87
CA PHE A 155 -15.71 3.34 8.68
C PHE A 155 -16.82 2.78 7.78
N VAL A 156 -16.45 2.19 6.66
CA VAL A 156 -17.43 1.65 5.69
C VAL A 156 -18.11 0.38 6.21
N LEU A 157 -17.39 -0.53 6.87
CA LEU A 157 -17.98 -1.72 7.47
C LEU A 157 -18.91 -1.37 8.64
N LEU A 158 -18.56 -0.38 9.47
CA LEU A 158 -19.47 0.17 10.50
C LEU A 158 -20.74 0.75 9.87
N PHE A 159 -20.59 1.57 8.82
CA PHE A 159 -21.72 2.08 8.06
C PHE A 159 -22.62 0.95 7.56
N LEU A 160 -22.06 -0.08 6.89
CA LEU A 160 -22.82 -1.23 6.40
C LEU A 160 -23.50 -2.00 7.55
N HIS A 161 -22.80 -2.19 8.66
CA HIS A 161 -23.36 -2.85 9.84
C HIS A 161 -24.57 -2.09 10.40
N PHE A 162 -24.46 -0.78 10.55
CA PHE A 162 -25.58 0.08 10.97
C PHE A 162 -26.69 0.14 9.92
N PHE A 163 -26.35 0.22 8.63
CA PHE A 163 -27.30 0.21 7.53
C PHE A 163 -28.25 -1.00 7.61
N PHE A 164 -27.74 -2.19 7.89
CA PHE A 164 -28.57 -3.38 8.04
C PHE A 164 -29.39 -3.41 9.35
N LYS A 165 -28.88 -2.81 10.43
CA LYS A 165 -29.54 -2.82 11.74
C LYS A 165 -30.52 -1.69 11.96
N ILE A 166 -30.32 -0.55 11.34
CA ILE A 166 -31.07 0.68 11.64
C ILE A 166 -32.57 0.54 11.38
N ASN A 167 -32.95 -0.34 10.46
CA ASN A 167 -34.35 -0.65 10.20
C ASN A 167 -35.08 -1.30 11.40
N THR A 168 -34.34 -1.93 12.31
CA THR A 168 -34.90 -2.57 13.51
C THR A 168 -34.82 -1.67 14.74
N MET A 169 -34.16 -0.50 14.62
CA MET A 169 -33.96 0.43 15.72
C MET A 169 -34.98 1.55 15.67
N SER A 170 -35.48 1.97 16.85
CA SER A 170 -36.26 3.18 16.99
C SER A 170 -35.34 4.35 17.28
N ILE A 171 -35.15 5.22 16.28
CA ILE A 171 -34.27 6.39 16.41
C ILE A 171 -35.12 7.65 16.44
N PRO A 172 -34.97 8.48 17.48
CA PRO A 172 -35.68 9.74 17.55
C PRO A 172 -35.18 10.71 16.48
N LYS A 173 -36.03 11.62 16.03
CA LYS A 173 -35.72 12.57 14.93
C LYS A 173 -34.46 13.42 15.19
N TRP A 174 -34.16 13.76 16.45
CA TRP A 174 -32.95 14.49 16.81
C TRP A 174 -31.66 13.69 16.56
N GLY A 175 -31.73 12.35 16.41
CA GLY A 175 -30.62 11.51 16.04
C GLY A 175 -30.29 11.53 14.54
N TYR A 176 -31.16 12.04 13.67
CA TYR A 176 -30.98 12.07 12.22
C TYR A 176 -29.74 12.87 11.76
N PRO A 177 -29.43 14.06 12.32
CA PRO A 177 -28.19 14.75 12.01
C PRO A 177 -26.94 13.90 12.29
N PHE A 178 -26.91 13.20 13.43
CA PHE A 178 -25.78 12.32 13.77
C PHE A 178 -25.62 11.17 12.79
N LEU A 179 -26.74 10.57 12.35
CA LEU A 179 -26.71 9.52 11.31
C LEU A 179 -26.21 10.09 9.98
N PHE A 180 -26.66 11.28 9.60
CA PHE A 180 -26.20 11.93 8.38
C PHE A 180 -24.68 12.19 8.43
N PHE A 181 -24.17 12.80 9.51
CA PHE A 181 -22.74 13.06 9.65
C PHE A 181 -21.91 11.77 9.74
N ALA A 182 -22.39 10.72 10.42
CA ALA A 182 -21.75 9.41 10.43
C ALA A 182 -21.69 8.80 9.01
N GLY A 183 -22.75 8.98 8.22
CA GLY A 183 -22.78 8.63 6.81
C GLY A 183 -21.73 9.42 6.03
N VAL A 184 -21.68 10.76 6.18
CA VAL A 184 -20.70 11.61 5.49
C VAL A 184 -19.28 11.17 5.80
N LEU A 185 -18.93 10.99 7.07
CA LEU A 185 -17.59 10.54 7.47
C LEU A 185 -17.23 9.18 6.86
N SER A 186 -18.19 8.23 6.84
CA SER A 186 -17.97 6.91 6.27
C SER A 186 -17.88 6.92 4.73
N GLY A 187 -18.56 7.85 4.06
CA GLY A 187 -18.52 8.00 2.61
C GLY A 187 -17.31 8.80 2.11
N TRP A 188 -16.69 9.62 2.98
CA TRP A 188 -15.61 10.55 2.60
C TRP A 188 -14.20 9.99 2.88
N VAL A 189 -14.02 8.67 2.89
CA VAL A 189 -12.75 8.05 3.33
C VAL A 189 -11.84 7.65 2.17
N HIS A 190 -12.36 6.97 1.13
CA HIS A 190 -11.54 6.45 0.03
C HIS A 190 -12.39 6.18 -1.21
N GLU A 191 -12.07 6.84 -2.33
CA GLU A 191 -12.84 6.78 -3.59
C GLU A 191 -12.97 5.35 -4.13
N GLY A 192 -11.86 4.58 -4.11
CA GLY A 192 -11.85 3.20 -4.58
C GLY A 192 -12.77 2.26 -3.79
N LEU A 193 -13.20 2.60 -2.59
CA LEU A 193 -14.12 1.80 -1.78
C LEU A 193 -15.54 2.36 -1.82
N THR A 194 -15.67 3.67 -1.60
CA THR A 194 -17.00 4.26 -1.35
C THR A 194 -17.86 4.39 -2.59
N VAL A 195 -17.26 4.50 -3.78
CA VAL A 195 -18.00 4.51 -5.06
C VAL A 195 -18.66 3.16 -5.30
N GLY A 196 -17.93 2.05 -5.11
CA GLY A 196 -18.47 0.70 -5.26
C GLY A 196 -19.61 0.41 -4.30
N VAL A 197 -19.42 0.76 -3.02
CA VAL A 197 -20.46 0.63 -2.00
C VAL A 197 -21.67 1.49 -2.33
N SER A 198 -21.50 2.73 -2.79
CA SER A 198 -22.59 3.65 -3.15
C SER A 198 -23.45 3.09 -4.30
N CYS A 199 -22.82 2.59 -5.36
CA CYS A 199 -23.52 1.98 -6.49
C CYS A 199 -24.32 0.74 -6.06
N CYS A 200 -23.70 -0.14 -5.28
CA CYS A 200 -24.37 -1.35 -4.79
C CYS A 200 -25.53 -1.04 -3.85
N LEU A 201 -25.40 -0.05 -2.99
CA LEU A 201 -26.48 0.42 -2.11
C LEU A 201 -27.63 1.01 -2.90
N PHE A 202 -27.34 1.84 -3.90
CA PHE A 202 -28.37 2.41 -4.77
C PHE A 202 -29.20 1.31 -5.43
N LEU A 203 -28.55 0.35 -6.08
CA LEU A 203 -29.23 -0.79 -6.71
C LEU A 203 -30.03 -1.59 -5.67
N TYR A 204 -29.43 -1.90 -4.52
CA TYR A 204 -30.09 -2.66 -3.48
C TYR A 204 -31.35 -1.96 -2.95
N ILE A 205 -31.30 -0.66 -2.71
CA ILE A 205 -32.46 0.13 -2.27
C ILE A 205 -33.54 0.16 -3.35
N CYS A 206 -33.17 0.32 -4.63
CA CYS A 206 -34.13 0.31 -5.74
C CYS A 206 -34.90 -1.01 -5.82
N PHE A 207 -34.22 -2.15 -5.65
CA PHE A 207 -34.87 -3.47 -5.69
C PHE A 207 -35.64 -3.82 -4.41
N HIS A 208 -35.35 -3.19 -3.27
CA HIS A 208 -35.91 -3.56 -1.97
C HIS A 208 -36.64 -2.39 -1.27
N ARG A 209 -37.13 -1.42 -2.02
CA ARG A 209 -37.75 -0.17 -1.49
C ARG A 209 -38.74 -0.41 -0.33
N LYS A 210 -39.56 -1.46 -0.43
CA LYS A 210 -40.61 -1.77 0.59
C LYS A 210 -40.06 -2.20 1.95
N LYS A 211 -38.76 -2.56 2.05
CA LYS A 211 -38.11 -3.03 3.29
C LYS A 211 -37.47 -1.92 4.10
N PHE A 212 -37.35 -0.72 3.54
CA PHE A 212 -36.60 0.36 4.19
C PHE A 212 -37.53 1.35 4.88
N ARG A 213 -37.21 1.67 6.15
CA ARG A 213 -37.85 2.71 6.93
C ARG A 213 -37.14 4.05 6.75
N GLY A 214 -37.82 5.16 7.11
CA GLY A 214 -37.27 6.51 6.99
C GLY A 214 -35.93 6.76 7.72
N ASN A 215 -35.62 5.97 8.78
CA ASN A 215 -34.37 6.07 9.54
C ASN A 215 -33.11 5.79 8.73
N ILE A 216 -33.19 5.05 7.63
CA ILE A 216 -32.03 4.72 6.77
C ILE A 216 -31.64 5.89 5.87
N VAL A 217 -32.59 6.78 5.59
CA VAL A 217 -32.42 7.87 4.62
C VAL A 217 -31.29 8.83 5.04
N PRO A 218 -31.26 9.39 6.27
CA PRO A 218 -30.19 10.30 6.67
C PRO A 218 -28.81 9.65 6.56
N LEU A 219 -28.66 8.41 7.03
CA LEU A 219 -27.39 7.67 6.99
C LEU A 219 -26.91 7.44 5.55
N THR A 220 -27.82 7.05 4.66
CA THR A 220 -27.49 6.76 3.25
C THR A 220 -27.21 8.04 2.47
N LEU A 221 -28.01 9.09 2.65
CA LEU A 221 -27.76 10.40 2.03
C LEU A 221 -26.44 10.99 2.49
N GLY A 222 -26.11 10.85 3.78
CA GLY A 222 -24.79 11.23 4.31
C GLY A 222 -23.67 10.46 3.60
N PHE A 223 -23.78 9.14 3.46
CA PHE A 223 -22.78 8.31 2.80
C PHE A 223 -22.56 8.72 1.33
N TRP A 224 -23.63 8.94 0.57
CA TRP A 224 -23.53 9.42 -0.80
C TRP A 224 -22.94 10.84 -0.86
N GLY A 225 -23.32 11.73 0.06
CA GLY A 225 -22.72 13.06 0.19
C GLY A 225 -21.20 12.99 0.42
N GLY A 226 -20.76 12.10 1.34
CA GLY A 226 -19.33 11.85 1.58
C GLY A 226 -18.62 11.26 0.36
N THR A 227 -19.25 10.32 -0.34
CA THR A 227 -18.71 9.76 -1.58
C THR A 227 -18.56 10.82 -2.68
N LEU A 228 -19.54 11.71 -2.81
CA LEU A 228 -19.45 12.86 -3.72
C LEU A 228 -18.29 13.80 -3.33
N LEU A 229 -18.10 14.08 -2.04
CA LEU A 229 -17.00 14.91 -1.58
C LEU A 229 -15.63 14.32 -1.94
N VAL A 230 -15.39 13.01 -1.73
CA VAL A 230 -14.11 12.42 -2.11
C VAL A 230 -13.91 12.39 -3.63
N PHE A 231 -14.95 12.09 -4.38
CA PHE A 231 -14.87 11.95 -5.84
C PHE A 231 -14.78 13.30 -6.57
N SER A 232 -15.37 14.36 -6.04
CA SER A 232 -15.33 15.71 -6.60
C SER A 232 -14.05 16.48 -6.28
N SER A 233 -13.11 15.88 -5.53
CA SER A 233 -11.83 16.53 -5.24
C SER A 233 -11.05 16.80 -6.53
N PRO A 234 -10.66 18.06 -6.83
CA PRO A 234 -9.89 18.39 -8.01
C PRO A 234 -8.56 17.62 -8.08
N GLY A 235 -7.92 17.40 -6.93
CA GLY A 235 -6.64 16.69 -6.84
C GLY A 235 -6.69 15.26 -7.38
N ILE A 236 -7.80 14.53 -7.25
CA ILE A 236 -7.95 13.19 -7.83
C ILE A 236 -7.85 13.22 -9.35
N TRP A 237 -8.50 14.19 -9.99
CA TRP A 237 -8.56 14.32 -11.45
C TRP A 237 -7.25 14.84 -12.04
N MET A 238 -6.47 15.61 -11.28
CA MET A 238 -5.16 16.10 -11.71
C MET A 238 -4.09 15.01 -11.79
N ARG A 239 -4.26 13.90 -11.07
CA ARG A 239 -3.29 12.77 -11.06
C ARG A 239 -3.29 11.92 -12.33
N GLY A 240 -4.26 12.05 -13.17
CA GLY A 240 -4.45 11.11 -14.26
C GLY A 240 -4.35 11.76 -15.61
N ILE A 241 -3.31 11.63 -16.33
CA ILE A 241 -3.27 11.22 -17.74
C ILE A 241 -1.79 11.16 -18.11
N SER A 242 -1.17 10.04 -17.80
CA SER A 242 0.07 9.65 -18.46
C SER A 242 -0.26 9.19 -19.89
N SER A 243 0.69 9.33 -20.80
CA SER A 243 0.59 8.86 -22.18
C SER A 243 0.05 7.42 -22.22
N PHE A 244 -0.98 7.18 -23.03
CA PHE A 244 -1.60 5.87 -23.18
C PHE A 244 -0.63 4.91 -23.90
N ASP A 245 -0.18 3.87 -23.21
CA ASP A 245 0.56 2.76 -23.77
C ASP A 245 -0.26 1.47 -23.64
N LEU A 246 -0.61 0.87 -24.78
CA LEU A 246 -1.47 -0.32 -24.82
C LEU A 246 -0.87 -1.52 -24.07
N ILE A 247 0.45 -1.70 -24.12
CA ILE A 247 1.12 -2.83 -23.44
C ILE A 247 1.04 -2.65 -21.93
N SER A 248 1.42 -1.50 -21.43
CA SER A 248 1.29 -1.14 -20.01
C SER A 248 -0.15 -1.23 -19.56
N PHE A 249 -1.09 -0.76 -20.39
CA PHE A 249 -2.52 -0.85 -20.12
C PHE A 249 -2.99 -2.31 -19.91
N VAL A 250 -2.63 -3.23 -20.78
CA VAL A 250 -2.99 -4.67 -20.67
C VAL A 250 -2.25 -5.33 -19.50
N MET A 251 -0.96 -5.07 -19.36
CA MET A 251 -0.13 -5.69 -18.31
C MET A 251 -0.60 -5.32 -16.90
N LEU A 252 -1.00 -4.06 -16.66
CA LEU A 252 -1.51 -3.63 -15.36
C LEU A 252 -2.82 -4.36 -14.99
N ARG A 253 -3.66 -4.69 -15.96
CA ARG A 253 -4.92 -5.43 -15.73
C ARG A 253 -4.69 -6.91 -15.48
N VAL A 254 -3.81 -7.52 -16.24
CA VAL A 254 -3.38 -8.90 -16.01
C VAL A 254 -2.76 -9.03 -14.61
N ARG A 255 -1.88 -8.10 -14.23
CA ARG A 255 -1.31 -8.08 -12.88
C ARG A 255 -2.40 -7.96 -11.82
N PHE A 256 -3.37 -7.05 -11.97
CA PHE A 256 -4.49 -6.94 -11.04
C PHE A 256 -5.21 -8.28 -10.88
N ALA A 257 -5.60 -8.93 -11.99
CA ALA A 257 -6.28 -10.22 -11.95
C ALA A 257 -5.44 -11.32 -11.27
N LEU A 258 -4.13 -11.33 -11.42
CA LEU A 258 -3.26 -12.32 -10.78
C LEU A 258 -3.10 -12.13 -9.26
N TYR A 259 -3.23 -10.92 -8.76
CA TYR A 259 -3.01 -10.63 -7.33
C TYR A 259 -4.26 -10.78 -6.44
N ILE A 260 -5.47 -10.90 -7.01
CA ILE A 260 -6.74 -11.03 -6.27
C ILE A 260 -7.08 -12.49 -5.92
N LYS A 261 -6.34 -13.07 -5.01
CA LYS A 261 -6.41 -14.51 -4.67
C LYS A 261 -7.75 -14.93 -4.04
N ALA A 262 -8.21 -14.18 -3.02
CA ALA A 262 -9.46 -14.50 -2.34
C ALA A 262 -10.68 -14.35 -3.27
N PHE A 263 -10.64 -13.38 -4.18
CA PHE A 263 -11.69 -13.24 -5.17
C PHE A 263 -11.82 -14.48 -6.06
N TRP A 264 -10.72 -15.04 -6.56
CA TRP A 264 -10.76 -16.27 -7.35
C TRP A 264 -11.23 -17.48 -6.55
N ILE A 265 -10.82 -17.61 -5.29
CA ILE A 265 -11.35 -18.66 -4.39
C ILE A 265 -12.87 -18.51 -4.25
N LEU A 266 -13.37 -17.27 -4.06
CA LEU A 266 -14.80 -17.00 -4.02
C LEU A 266 -15.48 -17.40 -5.33
N MET A 267 -14.89 -17.08 -6.48
CA MET A 267 -15.44 -17.47 -7.80
C MET A 267 -15.53 -18.99 -7.96
N PHE A 268 -14.50 -19.73 -7.54
CA PHE A 268 -14.54 -21.19 -7.54
C PHE A 268 -15.63 -21.75 -6.61
N ILE A 269 -15.83 -21.16 -5.44
CA ILE A 269 -16.92 -21.53 -4.52
C ILE A 269 -18.28 -21.28 -5.20
N LEU A 270 -18.49 -20.12 -5.80
CA LEU A 270 -19.74 -19.80 -6.49
C LEU A 270 -20.00 -20.73 -7.67
N LEU A 271 -18.98 -21.05 -8.46
CA LEU A 271 -19.08 -22.00 -9.57
C LEU A 271 -19.43 -23.40 -9.06
N TYR A 272 -18.77 -23.88 -7.99
CA TYR A 272 -19.10 -25.16 -7.36
C TYR A 272 -20.56 -25.21 -6.89
N LEU A 273 -21.01 -24.16 -6.20
CA LEU A 273 -22.41 -24.08 -5.75
C LEU A 273 -23.40 -24.08 -6.94
N TYR A 274 -23.09 -23.33 -7.99
CA TYR A 274 -23.91 -23.26 -9.19
C TYR A 274 -24.08 -24.64 -9.87
N ILE A 275 -22.97 -25.40 -9.99
CA ILE A 275 -22.98 -26.71 -10.68
C ILE A 275 -23.58 -27.79 -9.79
N ARG A 276 -23.24 -27.85 -8.50
CA ARG A 276 -23.54 -28.98 -7.61
C ARG A 276 -24.70 -28.75 -6.65
N LYS A 277 -24.96 -27.47 -6.26
CA LYS A 277 -25.92 -27.13 -5.19
C LYS A 277 -26.71 -25.87 -5.53
N ARG A 278 -27.48 -25.89 -6.61
CA ARG A 278 -28.21 -24.73 -7.18
C ARG A 278 -29.07 -23.97 -6.17
N ASP A 279 -29.75 -24.67 -5.27
CA ASP A 279 -30.62 -24.02 -4.27
C ASP A 279 -29.79 -23.26 -3.24
N LEU A 280 -28.68 -23.83 -2.77
CA LEU A 280 -27.72 -23.13 -1.90
C LEU A 280 -27.07 -21.95 -2.63
N PHE A 281 -26.80 -22.07 -3.92
CA PHE A 281 -26.30 -20.95 -4.72
C PHE A 281 -27.27 -19.77 -4.71
N LYS A 282 -28.55 -20.02 -5.01
CA LYS A 282 -29.59 -18.97 -4.99
C LYS A 282 -29.75 -18.33 -3.61
N GLU A 283 -29.74 -19.17 -2.56
CA GLU A 283 -29.82 -18.72 -1.18
C GLU A 283 -28.63 -17.86 -0.80
N PHE A 284 -27.41 -18.30 -1.13
CA PHE A 284 -26.17 -17.56 -0.86
C PHE A 284 -26.15 -16.21 -1.56
N LEU A 285 -26.52 -16.16 -2.84
CA LEU A 285 -26.65 -14.91 -3.60
C LEU A 285 -27.66 -13.95 -2.94
N LYS A 286 -28.85 -14.44 -2.58
CA LYS A 286 -29.91 -13.61 -1.98
C LYS A 286 -29.52 -13.05 -0.62
N LYS A 287 -28.86 -13.86 0.23
CA LYS A 287 -28.44 -13.45 1.57
C LYS A 287 -27.25 -12.48 1.55
N ASN A 288 -26.41 -12.56 0.53
CA ASN A 288 -25.15 -11.81 0.47
C ASN A 288 -25.07 -10.81 -0.68
N ALA A 289 -26.22 -10.44 -1.25
CA ALA A 289 -26.30 -9.65 -2.48
C ALA A 289 -25.46 -8.34 -2.44
N ILE A 290 -25.48 -7.60 -1.34
CA ILE A 290 -24.70 -6.35 -1.19
C ILE A 290 -23.18 -6.65 -1.16
N LEU A 291 -22.74 -7.55 -0.28
CA LEU A 291 -21.31 -7.86 -0.16
C LEU A 291 -20.73 -8.47 -1.44
N LEU A 292 -21.51 -9.34 -2.11
CA LEU A 292 -21.16 -9.86 -3.42
C LEU A 292 -21.10 -8.75 -4.48
N GLY A 293 -22.12 -7.89 -4.51
CA GLY A 293 -22.15 -6.76 -5.42
C GLY A 293 -20.93 -5.86 -5.25
N ILE A 294 -20.55 -5.54 -4.01
CA ILE A 294 -19.35 -4.74 -3.72
C ILE A 294 -18.09 -5.47 -4.21
N ALA A 295 -17.89 -6.76 -3.89
CA ALA A 295 -16.72 -7.53 -4.34
C ALA A 295 -16.60 -7.54 -5.87
N PHE A 296 -17.71 -7.72 -6.60
CA PHE A 296 -17.73 -7.67 -8.05
C PHE A 296 -17.48 -6.27 -8.60
N PHE A 297 -18.05 -5.23 -7.97
CA PHE A 297 -17.81 -3.86 -8.40
C PHE A 297 -16.32 -3.47 -8.23
N GLU A 298 -15.72 -3.80 -7.09
CA GLU A 298 -14.30 -3.56 -6.83
C GLU A 298 -13.41 -4.33 -7.82
N PHE A 299 -13.81 -5.54 -8.23
CA PHE A 299 -13.12 -6.29 -9.27
C PHE A 299 -13.20 -5.56 -10.63
N ILE A 300 -14.40 -5.15 -11.06
CA ILE A 300 -14.59 -4.44 -12.33
C ILE A 300 -13.82 -3.11 -12.31
N PHE A 301 -13.92 -2.36 -11.21
CA PHE A 301 -13.24 -1.07 -11.05
C PHE A 301 -11.71 -1.22 -11.07
N GLY A 302 -11.18 -2.24 -10.39
CA GLY A 302 -9.76 -2.58 -10.45
C GLY A 302 -9.29 -3.00 -11.84
N CYS A 303 -10.13 -3.72 -12.59
CA CYS A 303 -9.86 -4.05 -14.00
C CYS A 303 -9.88 -2.80 -14.90
N LEU A 304 -10.70 -1.81 -14.61
CA LEU A 304 -10.73 -0.55 -15.39
C LEU A 304 -9.48 0.30 -15.13
N ILE A 305 -9.07 0.46 -13.89
CA ILE A 305 -7.90 1.27 -13.50
C ILE A 305 -6.59 0.53 -13.80
N GLY A 306 -6.52 -0.77 -13.54
CA GLY A 306 -5.30 -1.58 -13.59
C GLY A 306 -4.46 -1.46 -12.30
N LEU A 307 -3.52 -2.39 -12.11
CA LEU A 307 -2.71 -2.50 -10.91
C LEU A 307 -1.46 -1.63 -10.99
N GLN A 308 -1.48 -0.48 -10.37
CA GLN A 308 -0.29 0.35 -10.14
C GLN A 308 0.48 -0.08 -8.88
N SER A 309 -0.25 -0.48 -7.83
CA SER A 309 0.30 -1.02 -6.58
C SER A 309 -0.55 -2.19 -6.08
N ILE A 310 0.10 -3.21 -5.51
CA ILE A 310 -0.58 -4.42 -5.00
C ILE A 310 -1.63 -4.08 -3.94
N ARG A 311 -1.42 -3.03 -3.14
CA ARG A 311 -2.38 -2.57 -2.13
C ARG A 311 -3.76 -2.18 -2.68
N GLN A 312 -3.86 -1.84 -3.97
CA GLN A 312 -5.15 -1.54 -4.62
C GLN A 312 -6.11 -2.74 -4.66
N THR A 313 -5.60 -3.97 -4.50
CA THR A 313 -6.45 -5.18 -4.44
C THR A 313 -7.13 -5.38 -3.09
N PHE A 314 -6.80 -4.56 -2.08
CA PHE A 314 -7.24 -4.76 -0.70
C PHE A 314 -8.77 -4.85 -0.55
N PHE A 315 -9.52 -3.97 -1.18
CA PHE A 315 -10.98 -3.93 -0.99
C PHE A 315 -11.70 -5.11 -1.64
N VAL A 316 -11.31 -5.52 -2.83
CA VAL A 316 -11.88 -6.73 -3.47
C VAL A 316 -11.56 -7.98 -2.63
N GLU A 317 -10.36 -8.07 -2.07
CA GLU A 317 -9.95 -9.19 -1.21
C GLU A 317 -10.68 -9.16 0.13
N LEU A 318 -10.87 -7.99 0.75
CA LEU A 318 -11.60 -7.81 2.00
C LEU A 318 -13.02 -8.43 1.93
N PHE A 319 -13.82 -8.01 0.96
CA PHE A 319 -15.19 -8.51 0.83
C PHE A 319 -15.24 -9.97 0.42
N SER A 320 -14.29 -10.42 -0.41
CA SER A 320 -14.16 -11.82 -0.79
C SER A 320 -13.82 -12.71 0.42
N ILE A 321 -12.91 -12.28 1.30
CA ILE A 321 -12.55 -13.02 2.52
C ILE A 321 -13.74 -13.14 3.48
N ILE A 322 -14.49 -12.05 3.69
CA ILE A 322 -15.70 -12.09 4.53
C ILE A 322 -16.72 -13.08 3.97
N LEU A 323 -16.92 -13.11 2.64
CA LEU A 323 -17.84 -14.04 1.96
C LEU A 323 -17.37 -15.49 2.02
N ILE A 324 -16.07 -15.74 1.86
CA ILE A 324 -15.47 -17.07 2.03
C ILE A 324 -15.66 -17.57 3.46
N ALA A 325 -15.36 -16.74 4.46
CA ALA A 325 -15.55 -17.09 5.86
C ALA A 325 -17.02 -17.41 6.16
N LYS A 326 -17.94 -16.61 5.61
CA LYS A 326 -19.37 -16.85 5.73
C LYS A 326 -19.80 -18.16 5.09
N TYR A 327 -19.29 -18.46 3.90
CA TYR A 327 -19.56 -19.75 3.23
C TYR A 327 -19.05 -20.93 4.08
N LEU A 328 -17.84 -20.85 4.60
CA LEU A 328 -17.26 -21.92 5.43
C LEU A 328 -18.08 -22.17 6.71
N VAL A 329 -18.52 -21.11 7.37
CA VAL A 329 -19.28 -21.22 8.63
C VAL A 329 -20.73 -21.66 8.41
N ASP A 330 -21.41 -21.13 7.38
CA ASP A 330 -22.85 -21.34 7.20
C ASP A 330 -23.20 -22.60 6.40
N TYR A 331 -22.30 -23.07 5.51
CA TYR A 331 -22.64 -24.09 4.52
C TYR A 331 -21.70 -25.29 4.46
N VAL A 332 -20.57 -25.28 5.19
CA VAL A 332 -19.61 -26.41 5.20
C VAL A 332 -19.73 -27.18 6.51
N GLU A 333 -20.53 -28.24 6.54
CA GLU A 333 -20.69 -29.10 7.73
C GLU A 333 -19.38 -29.70 8.22
N LEU A 334 -18.50 -30.11 7.29
CA LEU A 334 -17.18 -30.64 7.61
C LEU A 334 -16.33 -29.61 8.38
N PHE A 335 -16.39 -28.33 7.99
CA PHE A 335 -15.70 -27.25 8.69
C PHE A 335 -16.15 -27.16 10.14
N TYR A 336 -17.46 -27.27 10.38
CA TYR A 336 -18.02 -27.23 11.71
C TYR A 336 -17.63 -28.46 12.56
N LYS A 337 -17.66 -29.65 11.95
CA LYS A 337 -17.31 -30.92 12.60
C LYS A 337 -15.83 -31.00 12.98
N TYR A 338 -14.96 -30.55 12.09
CA TYR A 338 -13.49 -30.64 12.23
C TYR A 338 -12.80 -29.29 12.46
N LYS A 339 -13.53 -28.26 12.90
CA LYS A 339 -13.03 -26.90 13.09
C LYS A 339 -11.76 -26.81 13.96
N MET A 340 -11.64 -27.63 15.00
CA MET A 340 -10.46 -27.67 15.86
C MET A 340 -9.23 -28.15 15.11
N TYR A 341 -9.36 -29.24 14.35
CA TYR A 341 -8.24 -29.76 13.56
C TYR A 341 -7.82 -28.80 12.46
N PHE A 342 -8.81 -28.16 11.82
CA PHE A 342 -8.54 -27.11 10.83
C PHE A 342 -7.78 -25.93 11.46
N LEU A 343 -8.24 -25.40 12.60
CA LEU A 343 -7.56 -24.31 13.28
C LEU A 343 -6.15 -24.71 13.74
N LEU A 344 -5.97 -25.91 14.27
CA LEU A 344 -4.64 -26.42 14.65
C LEU A 344 -3.71 -26.50 13.44
N ALA A 345 -4.16 -27.05 12.33
CA ALA A 345 -3.37 -27.12 11.09
C ALA A 345 -2.96 -25.74 10.60
N VAL A 346 -3.90 -24.78 10.60
CA VAL A 346 -3.60 -23.40 10.17
C VAL A 346 -2.71 -22.69 11.19
N LEU A 347 -2.85 -22.93 12.50
CA LEU A 347 -1.95 -22.38 13.51
C LEU A 347 -0.52 -22.92 13.36
N CYS A 348 -0.35 -24.19 13.01
CA CYS A 348 0.97 -24.75 12.70
C CYS A 348 1.65 -24.03 11.51
N LEU A 349 0.89 -23.55 10.55
CA LEU A 349 1.41 -22.73 9.44
C LEU A 349 1.61 -21.27 9.85
N PHE A 350 0.69 -20.75 10.66
CA PHE A 350 0.69 -19.36 11.09
C PHE A 350 1.89 -19.01 11.97
N ILE A 351 2.18 -19.83 12.97
CA ILE A 351 3.23 -19.52 13.95
C ILE A 351 4.61 -19.32 13.29
N PRO A 352 5.12 -20.26 12.46
CA PRO A 352 6.38 -20.03 11.75
C PRO A 352 6.33 -18.82 10.83
N ASN A 353 5.21 -18.62 10.10
CA ASN A 353 5.04 -17.47 9.21
C ASN A 353 5.05 -16.16 9.99
N TYR A 354 4.38 -16.09 11.16
CA TYR A 354 4.40 -14.93 12.04
C TYR A 354 5.80 -14.61 12.55
N ILE A 355 6.54 -15.61 13.01
CA ILE A 355 7.92 -15.44 13.50
C ILE A 355 8.82 -14.88 12.38
N CYS A 356 8.72 -15.42 11.16
CA CYS A 356 9.45 -14.90 10.00
C CYS A 356 9.06 -13.45 9.68
N SER A 357 7.76 -13.12 9.79
CA SER A 357 7.25 -11.78 9.50
C SER A 357 7.70 -10.78 10.56
N LEU A 358 7.63 -11.15 11.84
CA LEU A 358 8.12 -10.32 12.93
C LEU A 358 9.63 -10.07 12.82
N ASN A 359 10.41 -11.09 12.52
CA ASN A 359 11.86 -10.95 12.30
C ASN A 359 12.16 -10.03 11.10
N ALA A 360 11.38 -10.13 10.02
CA ALA A 360 11.52 -9.21 8.88
C ALA A 360 11.22 -7.75 9.27
N CYS A 361 10.16 -7.52 10.05
CA CYS A 361 9.83 -6.18 10.57
C CYS A 361 10.93 -5.64 11.51
N MET A 362 11.43 -6.46 12.43
CA MET A 362 12.51 -6.09 13.36
C MET A 362 13.77 -5.66 12.61
N ARG A 363 14.23 -6.45 11.64
CA ARG A 363 15.40 -6.13 10.83
C ARG A 363 15.23 -4.85 10.01
N ASN A 364 14.03 -4.66 9.46
CA ASN A 364 13.73 -3.42 8.73
C ASN A 364 13.72 -2.21 9.69
N TYR A 365 13.19 -2.38 10.88
CA TYR A 365 13.20 -1.34 11.91
C TYR A 365 14.63 -0.97 12.32
N GLU A 366 15.49 -1.95 12.59
CA GLU A 366 16.90 -1.76 12.91
C GLU A 366 17.63 -1.01 11.77
N LEU A 367 17.37 -1.38 10.52
CA LEU A 367 17.91 -0.70 9.35
C LEU A 367 17.53 0.80 9.33
N TYR A 368 16.23 1.10 9.55
CA TYR A 368 15.77 2.48 9.57
C TYR A 368 16.40 3.28 10.72
N GLN A 369 16.54 2.65 11.90
CA GLN A 369 17.19 3.30 13.05
C GLN A 369 18.68 3.58 12.77
N SER A 370 19.41 2.62 12.19
CA SER A 370 20.82 2.84 11.82
C SER A 370 20.97 3.97 10.80
N VAL A 371 20.11 4.03 9.78
CA VAL A 371 20.10 5.14 8.82
C VAL A 371 19.83 6.48 9.51
N PHE A 372 18.87 6.53 10.43
CA PHE A 372 18.57 7.77 11.16
C PHE A 372 19.73 8.23 12.06
N GLU A 373 20.36 7.31 12.77
CA GLU A 373 21.50 7.60 13.63
C GLU A 373 22.72 8.06 12.83
N GLU A 374 23.09 7.35 11.77
CA GLU A 374 24.18 7.72 10.90
C GLU A 374 23.92 9.06 10.21
N TYR A 375 22.68 9.30 9.77
CA TYR A 375 22.31 10.56 9.16
C TYR A 375 22.37 11.74 10.14
N ARG A 376 21.90 11.57 11.38
CA ARG A 376 22.03 12.61 12.42
C ARG A 376 23.49 12.99 12.69
N ASN A 377 24.38 12.01 12.65
CA ASN A 377 25.80 12.19 12.94
C ASN A 377 26.62 12.63 11.70
N SER A 378 26.10 12.45 10.48
CA SER A 378 26.78 12.87 9.25
C SER A 378 26.85 14.40 9.15
N LYS A 379 27.94 14.95 8.59
CA LYS A 379 28.11 16.41 8.38
C LYS A 379 27.44 16.88 7.08
N ASP A 380 27.45 16.05 6.06
CA ASP A 380 27.10 16.38 4.67
C ASP A 380 25.91 15.56 4.12
N GLY A 381 25.30 14.74 4.99
CA GLY A 381 24.13 13.95 4.63
C GLY A 381 24.42 12.75 3.74
N VAL A 382 25.69 12.38 3.53
CA VAL A 382 26.09 11.17 2.81
C VAL A 382 26.40 10.08 3.82
N ILE A 383 25.70 8.94 3.72
CA ILE A 383 25.83 7.83 4.68
C ILE A 383 25.95 6.48 3.99
N PRO A 384 26.71 5.53 4.58
CA PRO A 384 26.75 4.16 4.10
C PRO A 384 25.52 3.36 4.55
N THR A 385 25.22 2.31 3.83
CA THR A 385 24.24 1.29 4.23
C THR A 385 24.79 -0.11 3.99
N ASP A 386 24.55 -1.00 4.94
CA ASP A 386 24.89 -2.42 4.85
C ASP A 386 23.66 -3.28 4.49
N TYR A 387 22.63 -2.67 3.94
CA TYR A 387 21.41 -3.40 3.60
C TYR A 387 21.73 -4.59 2.69
N LYS A 388 21.60 -5.81 3.23
CA LYS A 388 21.64 -7.05 2.48
C LYS A 388 20.24 -7.63 2.41
N ARG A 389 19.70 -7.75 1.21
CA ARG A 389 18.45 -8.47 0.98
C ARG A 389 18.62 -9.91 1.42
N ASN A 390 17.79 -10.38 2.35
CA ASN A 390 17.83 -11.78 2.80
C ASN A 390 17.57 -12.73 1.64
N SER A 391 18.43 -13.73 1.47
CA SER A 391 18.46 -14.65 0.34
C SER A 391 17.57 -15.89 0.47
N THR A 392 16.95 -16.14 1.64
CA THR A 392 16.08 -17.32 1.82
C THR A 392 14.66 -17.03 1.33
N TRP A 393 14.01 -18.06 0.73
CA TRP A 393 12.64 -17.93 0.24
C TRP A 393 11.65 -17.43 1.33
N PHE A 394 11.75 -17.95 2.54
CA PHE A 394 10.88 -17.54 3.66
C PHE A 394 11.09 -16.09 4.06
N SER A 395 12.35 -15.65 4.17
CA SER A 395 12.65 -14.25 4.51
C SER A 395 12.23 -13.30 3.39
N THR A 396 12.43 -13.66 2.13
CA THR A 396 11.98 -12.87 0.98
C THR A 396 10.46 -12.77 0.94
N HIS A 397 9.74 -13.87 1.20
CA HIS A 397 8.29 -13.87 1.23
C HIS A 397 7.75 -12.98 2.36
N ALA A 398 8.29 -13.08 3.58
CA ALA A 398 7.94 -12.25 4.71
C ALA A 398 8.25 -10.76 4.44
N MET A 399 9.43 -10.46 3.90
CA MET A 399 9.82 -9.11 3.49
C MET A 399 8.83 -8.51 2.48
N ASN A 400 8.51 -9.23 1.42
CA ASN A 400 7.61 -8.74 0.37
C ASN A 400 6.15 -8.52 0.84
N ARG A 401 5.75 -9.15 1.94
CA ARG A 401 4.39 -9.00 2.48
C ARG A 401 4.28 -7.98 3.60
N PHE A 402 5.28 -7.91 4.48
CA PHE A 402 5.20 -7.16 5.74
C PHE A 402 6.12 -5.95 5.78
N VAL A 403 7.15 -5.91 4.95
CA VAL A 403 8.06 -4.77 4.86
C VAL A 403 7.74 -3.96 3.60
N HIS A 404 7.61 -2.66 3.76
CA HIS A 404 7.38 -1.77 2.63
C HIS A 404 8.61 -1.79 1.69
N PRO A 405 8.42 -1.83 0.35
CA PRO A 405 9.52 -1.94 -0.60
C PRO A 405 10.35 -0.66 -0.77
N TYR A 406 9.96 0.44 -0.14
CA TYR A 406 10.71 1.69 -0.23
C TYR A 406 11.90 1.70 0.73
N PHE A 407 13.08 1.84 0.15
CA PHE A 407 14.35 1.93 0.86
C PHE A 407 15.02 3.25 0.55
N PHE A 408 15.86 3.73 1.45
CA PHE A 408 16.72 4.87 1.19
C PHE A 408 17.71 4.53 0.07
N THR A 409 17.94 5.48 -0.83
CA THR A 409 18.76 5.28 -2.02
C THR A 409 19.84 6.35 -2.17
N HIS A 410 20.71 6.18 -3.18
CA HIS A 410 21.66 7.20 -3.59
C HIS A 410 20.98 8.44 -4.21
N ASN A 411 19.73 8.32 -4.64
CA ASN A 411 18.99 9.40 -5.25
C ASN A 411 18.42 10.34 -4.19
N ALA A 412 19.02 11.54 -4.07
CA ALA A 412 18.59 12.54 -3.09
C ALA A 412 17.16 13.06 -3.32
N TYR A 413 16.64 12.93 -4.54
CA TYR A 413 15.30 13.34 -4.91
C TYR A 413 14.28 12.21 -4.83
N TYR A 414 14.74 10.99 -4.48
CA TYR A 414 13.83 9.91 -4.20
C TYR A 414 12.95 10.26 -3.00
N TYR A 415 11.71 9.88 -3.10
CA TYR A 415 10.64 10.23 -2.19
C TYR A 415 10.99 10.15 -0.69
N LEU A 416 11.62 9.07 -0.23
CA LEU A 416 12.07 8.93 1.16
C LEU A 416 13.21 9.89 1.50
N ASN A 417 14.15 10.07 0.58
CA ASN A 417 15.30 10.91 0.77
C ASN A 417 14.93 12.41 0.77
N CYS A 418 13.81 12.80 0.15
CA CYS A 418 13.34 14.17 0.14
C CYS A 418 12.75 14.62 1.48
N TYR A 419 11.95 13.78 2.12
CA TYR A 419 11.21 14.21 3.31
C TYR A 419 11.97 14.02 4.62
N LEU A 420 12.84 13.02 4.71
CA LEU A 420 13.63 12.77 5.92
C LEU A 420 14.57 13.93 6.29
N PRO A 421 15.25 14.62 5.34
CA PRO A 421 16.05 15.81 5.66
C PRO A 421 15.27 16.89 6.41
N TYR A 422 14.06 17.21 5.96
CA TYR A 422 13.20 18.18 6.66
C TYR A 422 12.84 17.68 8.06
N TYR A 423 12.49 16.39 8.20
CA TYR A 423 12.13 15.80 9.49
C TYR A 423 13.26 15.82 10.51
N ILE A 424 14.52 15.66 10.06
CA ILE A 424 15.73 15.73 10.92
C ILE A 424 16.37 17.12 10.92
N ARG A 425 15.86 18.08 10.14
CA ARG A 425 16.40 19.44 9.99
C ARG A 425 17.82 19.48 9.41
N LYS A 426 18.00 18.78 8.29
CA LYS A 426 19.23 18.76 7.49
C LYS A 426 18.90 19.03 6.02
N ASP A 427 19.92 19.35 5.21
CA ASP A 427 19.72 19.81 3.85
C ASP A 427 19.44 18.67 2.86
N ARG A 428 20.17 17.56 2.96
CA ARG A 428 20.16 16.51 1.93
C ARG A 428 20.49 15.12 2.52
N LEU A 429 19.91 14.08 1.96
CA LEU A 429 20.23 12.69 2.29
C LEU A 429 20.62 11.92 1.02
N ILE A 430 21.80 11.30 1.04
CA ILE A 430 22.29 10.35 0.03
C ILE A 430 22.73 9.10 0.77
N VAL A 431 22.11 7.96 0.46
CA VAL A 431 22.41 6.68 1.09
C VAL A 431 23.14 5.79 0.08
N LEU A 432 24.40 5.50 0.33
CA LEU A 432 25.23 4.68 -0.55
C LEU A 432 25.41 3.27 0.03
N PRO A 433 25.35 2.21 -0.79
CA PRO A 433 25.89 0.92 -0.37
C PRO A 433 27.32 1.07 0.14
N ARG A 434 27.71 0.34 1.19
CA ARG A 434 29.05 0.51 1.84
C ARG A 434 30.20 0.46 0.84
N VAL A 435 30.16 -0.46 -0.11
CA VAL A 435 31.19 -0.55 -1.18
C VAL A 435 31.27 0.73 -2.01
N ALA A 436 30.14 1.33 -2.37
CA ALA A 436 30.11 2.59 -3.12
C ALA A 436 30.55 3.77 -2.23
N TYR A 437 30.16 3.77 -0.97
CA TYR A 437 30.59 4.79 -0.01
C TYR A 437 32.11 4.81 0.14
N GLU A 438 32.74 3.64 0.30
CA GLU A 438 34.20 3.53 0.43
C GLU A 438 34.91 3.93 -0.87
N GLN A 439 34.55 3.33 -2.00
CA GLN A 439 35.24 3.54 -3.27
C GLN A 439 35.00 4.92 -3.90
N LEU A 440 33.79 5.47 -3.76
CA LEU A 440 33.38 6.72 -4.41
C LEU A 440 33.58 7.94 -3.49
N TYR A 441 33.10 7.83 -2.25
CA TYR A 441 33.04 8.97 -1.34
C TYR A 441 34.30 9.13 -0.48
N LEU A 442 34.94 8.00 -0.07
CA LEU A 442 36.16 8.04 0.74
C LEU A 442 37.43 8.04 -0.13
N ASP A 443 37.59 7.08 -1.03
CA ASP A 443 38.87 6.77 -1.67
C ASP A 443 38.98 7.25 -3.11
N GLY A 444 37.86 7.50 -3.80
CA GLY A 444 37.84 7.86 -5.22
C GLY A 444 38.39 6.77 -6.17
N SER A 445 38.43 5.51 -5.72
CA SER A 445 39.11 4.39 -6.42
C SER A 445 38.26 3.65 -7.46
N PHE A 446 37.07 4.15 -7.78
CA PHE A 446 36.10 3.47 -8.64
C PHE A 446 36.40 3.59 -10.16
N CYS A 447 37.22 4.54 -10.58
CA CYS A 447 37.55 4.79 -11.99
C CYS A 447 38.52 3.73 -12.52
N ARG A 448 37.98 2.55 -12.88
CA ARG A 448 38.76 1.47 -13.48
C ARG A 448 38.35 1.29 -14.94
N PRO A 449 39.32 0.97 -15.87
CA PRO A 449 39.02 0.81 -17.30
C PRO A 449 37.92 -0.23 -17.59
N GLU A 450 37.88 -1.31 -16.84
CA GLU A 450 36.90 -2.39 -16.99
C GLU A 450 35.47 -2.00 -16.64
N ASN A 451 35.33 -0.92 -15.89
CA ASN A 451 34.02 -0.41 -15.44
C ASN A 451 33.50 0.75 -16.31
N ARG A 452 34.23 1.13 -17.35
CA ARG A 452 33.95 2.30 -18.18
C ARG A 452 32.91 2.02 -19.26
N ILE A 453 31.95 2.95 -19.41
CA ILE A 453 31.03 3.05 -20.56
C ILE A 453 31.29 4.42 -21.18
N SER A 454 31.82 4.45 -22.41
CA SER A 454 32.06 5.70 -23.14
C SER A 454 30.75 6.21 -23.74
N SER A 455 30.49 7.50 -23.57
CA SER A 455 29.34 8.21 -24.14
C SER A 455 29.75 9.57 -24.67
N ILE A 456 28.89 10.20 -25.48
CA ILE A 456 29.11 11.54 -26.04
C ILE A 456 29.25 12.59 -24.91
N GLU A 457 28.50 12.42 -23.82
CA GLU A 457 28.47 13.38 -22.70
C GLU A 457 29.64 13.18 -21.70
N GLY A 458 30.37 12.06 -21.79
CA GLY A 458 31.49 11.75 -20.91
C GLY A 458 31.60 10.27 -20.58
N ASP A 459 32.56 9.93 -19.72
CA ASP A 459 32.78 8.56 -19.28
C ASP A 459 31.91 8.23 -18.06
N PHE A 460 31.10 7.18 -18.20
CA PHE A 460 30.32 6.62 -17.10
C PHE A 460 31.02 5.36 -16.58
N TYR A 461 30.95 5.18 -15.27
CA TYR A 461 31.55 4.03 -14.61
C TYR A 461 30.48 3.19 -13.91
N THR A 462 30.68 1.88 -13.91
CA THR A 462 29.86 0.93 -13.14
C THR A 462 30.63 0.44 -11.94
N ILE A 463 29.98 0.37 -10.80
CA ILE A 463 30.53 -0.33 -9.63
C ILE A 463 29.81 -1.68 -9.53
N PRO A 464 30.52 -2.81 -9.39
CA PRO A 464 29.89 -4.13 -9.26
C PRO A 464 28.86 -4.14 -8.10
N SER A 465 27.72 -4.79 -8.34
CA SER A 465 26.62 -4.92 -7.37
C SER A 465 25.92 -3.61 -6.96
N ILE A 466 26.05 -2.55 -7.76
CA ILE A 466 25.43 -1.25 -7.50
C ILE A 466 24.49 -0.85 -8.65
N ASP A 467 23.34 -0.31 -8.27
CA ASP A 467 22.22 -0.03 -9.19
C ASP A 467 22.24 1.38 -9.79
N PHE A 468 23.42 2.00 -9.86
CA PHE A 468 23.59 3.29 -10.52
C PHE A 468 24.89 3.39 -11.29
N TYR A 469 24.95 4.33 -12.26
CA TYR A 469 26.14 4.76 -12.96
C TYR A 469 26.76 5.97 -12.28
N VAL A 470 28.07 6.13 -12.41
CA VAL A 470 28.82 7.26 -11.86
C VAL A 470 29.54 7.98 -13.00
N MET A 471 29.36 9.29 -13.14
CA MET A 471 30.11 10.14 -14.06
C MET A 471 30.91 11.20 -13.29
N PRO A 472 32.24 11.21 -13.38
CA PRO A 472 33.06 12.29 -12.82
C PRO A 472 32.76 13.62 -13.52
N LEU A 473 32.62 14.70 -12.75
CA LEU A 473 32.42 16.04 -13.28
C LEU A 473 33.72 16.85 -13.20
N SER A 474 33.97 17.64 -14.25
CA SER A 474 35.00 18.67 -14.18
C SER A 474 34.58 19.77 -13.18
N LYS A 475 35.53 20.28 -12.41
CA LYS A 475 35.27 21.43 -11.49
C LYS A 475 34.76 22.70 -12.19
N LYS A 476 34.93 22.77 -13.51
CA LYS A 476 34.45 23.88 -14.37
C LYS A 476 33.08 23.66 -14.99
N ASP A 477 32.50 22.46 -14.79
CA ASP A 477 31.22 22.11 -15.39
C ASP A 477 30.07 22.81 -14.64
N SER A 478 29.48 23.81 -15.31
CA SER A 478 28.40 24.65 -14.76
C SER A 478 27.01 24.15 -15.13
N LYS A 479 26.88 23.05 -15.88
CA LYS A 479 25.57 22.51 -16.29
C LYS A 479 24.78 22.05 -15.07
N ASP A 480 23.50 22.40 -15.05
CA ASP A 480 22.54 21.92 -14.06
C ASP A 480 21.95 20.56 -14.50
N TYR A 481 22.72 19.51 -14.32
CA TYR A 481 22.32 18.14 -14.67
C TYR A 481 21.13 17.63 -13.84
N GLU A 482 20.95 18.14 -12.62
CA GLU A 482 19.87 17.70 -11.72
C GLU A 482 18.49 18.11 -12.25
N SER A 483 18.41 19.08 -13.13
CA SER A 483 17.19 19.49 -13.84
C SER A 483 16.94 18.76 -15.17
N MET A 484 17.78 17.80 -15.57
CA MET A 484 17.70 17.09 -16.83
C MET A 484 17.11 15.69 -16.69
N ASN A 485 16.55 15.15 -17.77
CA ASN A 485 16.19 13.75 -17.90
C ASN A 485 17.35 12.94 -18.49
N VAL A 486 17.36 11.63 -18.23
CA VAL A 486 18.33 10.70 -18.80
C VAL A 486 17.66 9.81 -19.83
N SER A 487 18.27 9.72 -21.02
CA SER A 487 17.87 8.79 -22.08
C SER A 487 18.94 7.73 -22.24
N TYR A 488 18.53 6.46 -22.31
CA TYR A 488 19.41 5.31 -22.45
C TYR A 488 19.22 4.67 -23.81
N LYS A 489 20.33 4.37 -24.51
CA LYS A 489 20.33 3.49 -25.69
C LYS A 489 20.81 2.09 -25.30
N PHE A 490 20.13 1.08 -25.77
CA PHE A 490 20.35 -0.31 -25.38
C PHE A 490 20.88 -1.17 -26.55
N ASN A 491 21.81 -2.08 -26.24
CA ASN A 491 22.10 -3.17 -27.16
C ASN A 491 21.09 -4.31 -26.93
N MET A 492 20.05 -4.32 -27.77
CA MET A 492 18.97 -5.32 -27.68
C MET A 492 19.40 -6.73 -28.07
N ASP A 493 20.58 -6.91 -28.72
CA ASP A 493 21.09 -8.23 -29.14
C ASP A 493 21.79 -8.97 -27.99
N SER A 494 22.14 -8.28 -26.90
CA SER A 494 22.77 -8.85 -25.71
C SER A 494 21.78 -9.59 -24.77
N ILE A 495 20.48 -9.57 -25.05
CA ILE A 495 19.48 -10.12 -24.15
C ILE A 495 19.38 -11.63 -24.26
N ASN A 496 19.78 -12.33 -23.22
CA ASN A 496 19.53 -13.76 -23.08
C ASN A 496 18.13 -14.03 -22.54
N ILE A 497 17.10 -13.81 -23.38
CA ILE A 497 15.69 -13.97 -22.98
C ILE A 497 15.30 -15.46 -23.12
N PRO A 498 14.62 -16.04 -22.10
CA PRO A 498 13.99 -17.34 -22.22
C PRO A 498 13.12 -17.45 -23.47
N TRP A 499 13.13 -18.59 -24.12
CA TRP A 499 12.46 -18.84 -25.41
C TRP A 499 10.97 -18.45 -25.43
N TYR A 500 10.27 -18.58 -24.30
CA TYR A 500 8.84 -18.25 -24.16
C TYR A 500 8.56 -16.74 -24.16
N ILE A 501 9.57 -15.88 -23.98
CA ILE A 501 9.44 -14.42 -24.03
C ILE A 501 9.94 -13.86 -25.39
N LYS A 502 10.57 -14.68 -26.25
CA LYS A 502 11.05 -14.26 -27.58
C LYS A 502 9.99 -13.56 -28.46
N PRO A 503 8.71 -13.99 -28.48
CA PRO A 503 7.68 -13.29 -29.24
C PRO A 503 7.44 -11.86 -28.78
N ILE A 504 7.50 -11.64 -27.45
CA ILE A 504 7.33 -10.30 -26.84
C ILE A 504 8.53 -9.41 -27.22
N ARG A 505 9.74 -9.95 -27.26
CA ARG A 505 10.94 -9.23 -27.69
C ARG A 505 10.82 -8.69 -29.13
N SER A 506 10.41 -9.54 -30.07
CA SER A 506 10.25 -9.10 -31.47
C SER A 506 9.18 -8.04 -31.63
N TYR A 507 8.15 -8.07 -30.79
CA TYR A 507 7.11 -7.05 -30.74
C TYR A 507 7.63 -5.73 -30.14
N ILE A 508 8.35 -5.77 -29.01
CA ILE A 508 8.97 -4.58 -28.39
C ILE A 508 10.00 -3.95 -29.35
N LYS A 509 10.83 -4.76 -30.02
CA LYS A 509 11.79 -4.28 -31.02
C LYS A 509 11.12 -3.60 -32.22
N ARG A 510 9.89 -4.01 -32.61
CA ARG A 510 9.10 -3.35 -33.66
C ARG A 510 8.50 -2.02 -33.20
N LEU A 511 8.09 -1.92 -31.91
CA LEU A 511 7.50 -0.69 -31.36
C LEU A 511 8.56 0.37 -31.02
N ASN A 512 9.77 -0.05 -30.66
CA ASN A 512 10.88 0.85 -30.33
C ASN A 512 12.19 0.33 -30.97
N PRO A 513 12.37 0.51 -32.29
CA PRO A 513 13.51 -0.02 -33.03
C PRO A 513 14.86 0.55 -32.54
N ASN A 514 14.87 1.76 -31.98
CA ASN A 514 16.08 2.42 -31.50
C ASN A 514 16.42 2.08 -30.04
N GLY A 515 15.57 1.33 -29.34
CA GLY A 515 15.82 0.87 -27.95
C GLY A 515 16.05 1.98 -26.93
N SER A 516 15.53 3.20 -27.19
CA SER A 516 15.64 4.31 -26.24
C SER A 516 14.48 4.27 -25.23
N LEU A 517 14.81 4.29 -23.96
CA LEU A 517 13.87 4.58 -22.87
C LEU A 517 14.28 5.91 -22.26
N SER A 518 13.40 6.92 -22.30
CA SER A 518 13.53 8.10 -21.46
C SER A 518 12.93 7.75 -20.10
N ASN A 519 13.74 7.51 -19.11
CA ASN A 519 13.30 7.51 -17.73
C ASN A 519 13.53 8.91 -17.18
N GLY A 520 12.52 9.48 -16.53
CA GLY A 520 12.68 10.63 -15.65
C GLY A 520 13.48 10.23 -14.41
N SER A 521 14.71 9.74 -14.62
CA SER A 521 15.60 9.33 -13.53
C SER A 521 16.15 10.59 -12.92
N ALA A 522 15.91 10.78 -11.63
CA ALA A 522 16.52 11.88 -10.93
C ALA A 522 18.05 11.67 -10.90
N ILE A 523 18.76 12.66 -11.35
CA ILE A 523 20.21 12.74 -11.32
C ILE A 523 20.63 13.32 -9.97
N THR A 524 21.53 12.67 -9.26
CA THR A 524 22.04 13.16 -7.99
C THR A 524 23.49 13.61 -8.12
N LYS A 525 23.76 14.86 -7.79
CA LYS A 525 25.13 15.38 -7.71
C LYS A 525 25.73 15.08 -6.34
N LEU A 526 26.81 14.30 -6.32
CA LEU A 526 27.57 13.96 -5.11
C LEU A 526 28.87 14.75 -5.08
N LYS A 527 29.24 15.26 -3.91
CA LYS A 527 30.57 15.81 -3.64
C LYS A 527 31.29 14.85 -2.69
N ASP A 528 32.48 14.37 -3.07
CA ASP A 528 33.32 13.53 -2.20
C ASP A 528 34.03 14.34 -1.12
N ARG A 529 34.71 13.66 -0.20
CA ARG A 529 35.50 14.30 0.85
C ARG A 529 36.70 15.12 0.33
N SER A 530 37.20 14.80 -0.85
CA SER A 530 38.30 15.49 -1.51
C SER A 530 37.85 16.69 -2.33
N GLY A 531 36.54 16.94 -2.41
CA GLY A 531 35.95 18.06 -3.14
C GLY A 531 35.72 17.81 -4.63
N ASN A 532 35.81 16.57 -5.11
CA ASN A 532 35.43 16.20 -6.47
C ASN A 532 33.92 16.01 -6.58
N TYR A 533 33.38 16.25 -7.78
CA TYR A 533 31.95 16.12 -8.03
C TYR A 533 31.70 14.93 -8.96
N TYR A 534 30.59 14.24 -8.69
CA TYR A 534 30.12 13.09 -9.47
C TYR A 534 28.63 13.21 -9.70
N LEU A 535 28.15 12.69 -10.85
CA LEU A 535 26.73 12.44 -11.08
C LEU A 535 26.45 10.98 -10.81
N LEU A 536 25.43 10.70 -10.01
CA LEU A 536 24.86 9.38 -9.77
C LEU A 536 23.58 9.29 -10.58
N ILE A 537 23.47 8.25 -11.43
CA ILE A 537 22.38 8.07 -12.38
C ILE A 537 21.86 6.66 -12.24
N ASP A 538 20.56 6.51 -11.95
CA ASP A 538 19.93 5.19 -11.78
C ASP A 538 20.16 4.28 -13.00
N LYS A 539 20.50 3.01 -12.78
CA LYS A 539 20.47 2.01 -13.85
C LYS A 539 19.01 1.71 -14.23
N PRO A 540 18.70 1.71 -15.53
CA PRO A 540 17.37 1.36 -15.96
C PRO A 540 17.07 -0.12 -15.65
N TYR A 541 15.83 -0.44 -15.29
CA TYR A 541 15.37 -1.79 -14.96
C TYR A 541 15.71 -2.86 -16.03
N ALA A 542 15.86 -2.42 -17.28
CA ALA A 542 16.30 -3.30 -18.37
C ALA A 542 17.67 -3.96 -18.12
N THR A 543 18.55 -3.34 -17.32
CA THR A 543 19.86 -3.91 -16.97
C THR A 543 19.73 -5.12 -16.06
N ASP A 544 18.71 -5.21 -15.21
CA ASP A 544 18.41 -6.40 -14.39
C ASP A 544 18.05 -7.62 -15.25
N LEU A 545 17.57 -7.37 -16.47
CA LEU A 545 17.26 -8.39 -17.47
C LEU A 545 18.47 -8.73 -18.37
N GLY A 546 19.67 -8.25 -18.03
CA GLY A 546 20.89 -8.48 -18.78
C GLY A 546 21.06 -7.61 -20.03
N VAL A 547 20.24 -6.56 -20.20
CA VAL A 547 20.39 -5.61 -21.30
C VAL A 547 21.56 -4.67 -21.03
N ARG A 548 22.47 -4.53 -22.00
CA ARG A 548 23.59 -3.60 -21.87
C ARG A 548 23.19 -2.20 -22.37
N VAL A 549 23.44 -1.20 -21.54
CA VAL A 549 23.37 0.21 -21.95
C VAL A 549 24.63 0.50 -22.78
N VAL A 550 24.44 1.07 -23.96
CA VAL A 550 25.54 1.44 -24.88
C VAL A 550 25.79 2.94 -24.91
N GLU A 551 24.78 3.73 -24.60
CA GLU A 551 24.89 5.19 -24.61
C GLU A 551 23.92 5.81 -23.59
N ILE A 552 24.36 6.91 -22.96
CA ILE A 552 23.58 7.69 -22.00
C ILE A 552 23.60 9.14 -22.49
N GLU A 553 22.43 9.74 -22.65
CA GLU A 553 22.25 11.12 -23.08
C GLU A 553 21.45 11.90 -22.04
N PHE A 554 21.83 13.15 -21.79
CA PHE A 554 21.06 14.07 -20.95
C PHE A 554 20.11 14.91 -21.84
N VAL A 555 18.84 14.87 -21.51
CA VAL A 555 17.78 15.55 -22.26
C VAL A 555 17.14 16.62 -21.37
N PRO A 556 17.03 17.87 -21.81
CA PRO A 556 16.35 18.91 -21.03
C PRO A 556 14.92 18.50 -20.66
N ASN A 557 14.49 18.81 -19.45
CA ASN A 557 13.08 18.67 -19.07
C ASN A 557 12.24 19.60 -19.96
N LYS A 558 11.27 19.05 -20.66
CA LYS A 558 10.31 19.81 -21.48
C LYS A 558 9.25 20.46 -20.62
#